data_53dd6cc553e7e19897213e796cabd2eb
#
_entry.id   53dd6cc553e7e19897213e796cabd2eb
#
_cell.length_a   1.000
_cell.length_b   1.000
_cell.length_c   1.000
_cell.angle_alpha   90.00
_cell.angle_beta   90.00
_cell.angle_gamma   90.00
#
_symmetry.space_group_name_H-M   'P 1'
#
loop_
_entity.id
_entity.type
_entity.pdbx_description
1 polymer ?
#
loop_
_entity_poly.entity_id
_entity_poly.type
_entity_poly.pdbx_seq_one_letter_code
_entity_poly.pdbx_strand_id
1 'polypeptide(L)'
;IVAYLQNGEPLTVDHGFPARVLVPGIYGMKNVKWVAEIELSDQEYQGYWQTRGWSDTAEVQTLSRIDTREATRLEDGSSAIGGIAFA
;
A
#
# COMPACT_ATOMS: atom_id res chain seq x y z
N ILE A 1 -2.62 9.05 7.87
CA ILE A 1 -1.33 8.96 8.58
C ILE A 1 -0.26 9.55 7.69
N VAL A 2 0.61 10.40 8.24
CA VAL A 2 1.86 10.79 7.62
C VAL A 2 2.98 10.08 8.38
N ALA A 3 3.63 9.14 7.72
CA ALA A 3 4.70 8.34 8.30
C ALA A 3 6.07 8.88 7.86
N TYR A 4 7.00 8.99 8.80
CA TYR A 4 8.38 9.39 8.56
C TYR A 4 9.39 8.37 9.11
N LEU A 5 8.89 7.38 9.86
CA LEU A 5 9.66 6.26 10.39
C LEU A 5 9.00 4.93 10.03
N GLN A 6 9.80 3.89 9.95
CA GLN A 6 9.36 2.50 9.83
C GLN A 6 10.19 1.64 10.79
N ASN A 7 9.51 0.94 11.71
CA ASN A 7 10.14 0.10 12.73
C ASN A 7 11.19 0.86 13.58
N GLY A 8 10.95 2.13 13.88
CA GLY A 8 11.85 2.99 14.68
C GLY A 8 12.98 3.66 13.90
N GLU A 9 13.15 3.34 12.62
CA GLU A 9 14.18 3.91 11.76
C GLU A 9 13.56 4.88 10.73
N PRO A 10 14.31 5.90 10.24
CA PRO A 10 13.85 6.73 9.14
C PRO A 10 13.46 5.90 7.92
N LEU A 11 12.45 6.35 7.17
CA LEU A 11 12.11 5.72 5.91
C LEU A 11 13.30 5.70 4.96
N THR A 12 13.48 4.59 4.24
CA THR A 12 14.40 4.58 3.10
C THR A 12 13.80 5.34 1.92
N VAL A 13 14.62 5.71 0.95
CA VAL A 13 14.15 6.37 -0.28
C VAL A 13 13.07 5.53 -0.98
N ASP A 14 13.28 4.22 -1.09
CA ASP A 14 12.32 3.30 -1.73
C ASP A 14 10.99 3.22 -0.98
N HIS A 15 10.99 3.44 0.34
CA HIS A 15 9.79 3.42 1.18
C HIS A 15 9.14 4.79 1.34
N GLY A 16 9.76 5.86 0.81
CA GLY A 16 9.15 7.18 0.71
C GLY A 16 9.77 8.27 1.58
N PHE A 17 11.07 8.16 1.97
CA PHE A 17 11.78 9.27 2.64
C PHE A 17 11.57 10.60 1.89
N PRO A 18 11.36 11.77 2.56
CA PRO A 18 11.37 11.96 4.02
C PRO A 18 10.06 11.56 4.72
N ALA A 19 8.95 11.50 4.01
CA ALA A 19 7.66 11.14 4.56
C ALA A 19 6.74 10.52 3.50
N ARG A 20 5.79 9.71 3.95
CA ARG A 20 4.75 9.14 3.08
C ARG A 20 3.37 9.25 3.72
N VAL A 21 2.36 9.38 2.87
CA VAL A 21 0.96 9.28 3.28
C VAL A 21 0.53 7.81 3.28
N LEU A 22 -0.21 7.40 4.31
CA LEU A 22 -0.88 6.11 4.41
C LEU A 22 -2.35 6.33 4.75
N VAL A 23 -3.23 5.86 3.89
CA VAL A 23 -4.68 5.90 4.08
C VAL A 23 -5.18 4.46 4.09
N PRO A 24 -5.57 3.89 5.26
CA PRO A 24 -6.11 2.54 5.34
C PRO A 24 -7.35 2.37 4.45
N GLY A 25 -7.48 1.20 3.82
CA GLY A 25 -8.59 0.89 2.93
C GLY A 25 -8.47 1.47 1.51
N ILE A 26 -7.47 2.30 1.26
CA ILE A 26 -7.20 2.91 -0.04
C ILE A 26 -5.93 2.29 -0.64
N TYR A 27 -5.97 1.87 -1.90
CA TYR A 27 -4.79 1.26 -2.51
C TYR A 27 -3.69 2.26 -2.87
N GLY A 28 -2.49 1.74 -3.16
CA GLY A 28 -1.22 2.47 -3.20
C GLY A 28 -1.18 3.76 -4.01
N MET A 29 -2.04 3.94 -5.02
CA MET A 29 -2.08 5.13 -5.86
C MET A 29 -2.28 6.43 -5.06
N LYS A 30 -3.11 6.39 -4.00
CA LYS A 30 -3.35 7.54 -3.11
C LYS A 30 -2.47 7.53 -1.85
N ASN A 31 -1.60 6.54 -1.68
CA ASN A 31 -0.62 6.47 -0.60
C ASN A 31 0.71 7.04 -1.07
N VAL A 32 0.79 8.37 -1.15
CA VAL A 32 1.90 9.10 -1.78
C VAL A 32 3.19 8.91 -1.00
N LYS A 33 4.29 8.56 -1.70
CA LYS A 33 5.66 8.57 -1.20
C LYS A 33 6.34 9.90 -1.53
N TRP A 34 7.44 10.20 -0.83
CA TRP A 34 8.26 11.41 -1.05
C TRP A 34 7.46 12.69 -0.89
N VAL A 35 6.63 12.75 0.16
CA VAL A 35 5.79 13.92 0.40
C VAL A 35 6.65 15.15 0.65
N ALA A 36 6.47 16.16 -0.18
CA ALA A 36 7.13 17.44 -0.08
C ALA A 36 6.18 18.54 0.40
N GLU A 37 4.89 18.42 0.02
CA GLU A 37 3.89 19.42 0.34
C GLU A 37 2.51 18.77 0.49
N ILE A 38 1.67 19.36 1.35
CA ILE A 38 0.26 19.01 1.51
C ILE A 38 -0.52 20.32 1.42
N GLU A 39 -1.35 20.45 0.40
CA GLU A 39 -2.18 21.60 0.15
C GLU A 39 -3.66 21.27 0.37
N LEU A 40 -4.40 22.18 1.03
CA LEU A 40 -5.85 22.11 1.10
C LEU A 40 -6.43 22.90 -0.08
N SER A 41 -7.28 22.24 -0.87
CA SER A 41 -7.94 22.86 -2.01
C SER A 41 -9.45 22.80 -1.85
N ASP A 42 -10.15 23.87 -2.24
CA ASP A 42 -11.60 23.93 -2.40
C ASP A 42 -12.05 23.54 -3.82
N GLN A 43 -11.10 23.25 -4.70
CA GLN A 43 -11.34 22.80 -6.06
C GLN A 43 -11.21 21.28 -6.16
N GLU A 44 -12.05 20.65 -6.97
CA GLU A 44 -11.85 19.25 -7.34
C GLU A 44 -10.53 19.09 -8.06
N TYR A 45 -9.73 18.13 -7.59
CA TYR A 45 -8.42 17.81 -8.16
C TYR A 45 -8.36 16.35 -8.59
N GLN A 46 -7.94 16.13 -9.82
CA GLN A 46 -7.64 14.81 -10.33
C GLN A 46 -6.12 14.65 -10.51
N GLY A 47 -5.55 13.68 -9.84
CA GLY A 47 -4.15 13.35 -9.98
C GLY A 47 -3.85 12.63 -11.30
N TYR A 48 -2.58 12.35 -11.51
CA TYR A 48 -2.05 11.73 -12.73
C TYR A 48 -2.80 10.45 -13.16
N TRP A 49 -3.14 9.58 -12.22
CA TRP A 49 -3.76 8.31 -12.53
C TRP A 49 -5.27 8.42 -12.77
N GLN A 50 -5.96 9.30 -12.05
CA GLN A 50 -7.40 9.54 -12.26
C GLN A 50 -7.68 10.06 -13.67
N THR A 51 -6.85 10.98 -14.17
CA THR A 51 -6.97 11.47 -15.55
C THR A 51 -6.72 10.39 -16.61
N ARG A 52 -6.22 9.21 -16.19
CA ARG A 52 -5.98 8.02 -17.03
C ARG A 52 -6.98 6.88 -16.76
N GLY A 53 -8.10 7.19 -16.11
CA GLY A 53 -9.20 6.25 -15.90
C GLY A 53 -9.08 5.38 -14.64
N TRP A 54 -8.15 5.68 -13.73
CA TRP A 54 -8.10 5.02 -12.44
C TRP A 54 -9.21 5.53 -11.51
N SER A 55 -9.69 4.67 -10.61
CA SER A 55 -10.73 5.02 -9.64
C SER A 55 -10.35 6.23 -8.80
N ASP A 56 -11.26 7.18 -8.63
CA ASP A 56 -11.03 8.33 -7.77
C ASP A 56 -11.09 7.96 -6.29
N THR A 57 -11.98 7.05 -5.88
CA THR A 57 -12.06 6.58 -4.49
C THR A 57 -10.91 5.68 -4.10
N ALA A 58 -10.36 4.91 -5.05
CA ALA A 58 -9.22 4.01 -4.88
C ALA A 58 -9.38 2.99 -3.74
N GLU A 59 -10.62 2.59 -3.42
CA GLU A 59 -10.91 1.62 -2.38
C GLU A 59 -10.35 0.24 -2.72
N VAL A 60 -9.72 -0.40 -1.73
CA VAL A 60 -9.23 -1.77 -1.86
C VAL A 60 -10.42 -2.71 -1.95
N GLN A 61 -10.50 -3.46 -3.05
CA GLN A 61 -11.51 -4.47 -3.24
C GLN A 61 -11.15 -5.75 -2.49
N THR A 62 -12.14 -6.60 -2.21
CA THR A 62 -11.91 -7.94 -1.68
C THR A 62 -10.87 -8.67 -2.52
N LEU A 63 -9.83 -9.15 -1.88
CA LEU A 63 -8.72 -9.84 -2.54
C LEU A 63 -8.12 -10.92 -1.66
N SER A 64 -7.46 -11.88 -2.31
CA SER A 64 -6.57 -12.81 -1.62
C SER A 64 -5.33 -13.07 -2.47
N ARG A 65 -4.23 -13.41 -1.81
CA ARG A 65 -2.97 -13.74 -2.45
C ARG A 65 -2.25 -14.83 -1.66
N ILE A 66 -1.74 -15.82 -2.35
CA ILE A 66 -0.83 -16.82 -1.78
C ILE A 66 0.60 -16.30 -1.92
N ASP A 67 1.31 -16.17 -0.81
CA ASP A 67 2.69 -15.67 -0.76
C ASP A 67 3.73 -16.79 -0.73
N THR A 68 3.32 -18.00 -0.35
CA THR A 68 4.19 -19.19 -0.36
C THR A 68 4.49 -19.61 -1.79
N ARG A 69 5.71 -19.37 -2.27
CA ARG A 69 6.14 -19.75 -3.64
C ARG A 69 6.28 -21.24 -3.82
N GLU A 70 6.78 -21.91 -2.79
CA GLU A 70 6.90 -23.38 -2.72
C GLU A 70 6.28 -23.84 -1.41
N ALA A 71 5.42 -24.85 -1.48
CA ALA A 71 4.82 -25.41 -0.27
C ALA A 71 5.93 -26.02 0.59
N THR A 72 6.12 -25.49 1.79
CA THR A 72 7.04 -26.07 2.76
C THR A 72 6.47 -27.41 3.22
N ARG A 73 7.15 -28.51 2.87
CA ARG A 73 6.76 -29.85 3.31
C ARG A 73 7.14 -30.01 4.78
N LEU A 74 6.17 -30.32 5.61
CA LEU A 74 6.34 -30.57 7.03
C LEU A 74 6.71 -32.04 7.28
N GLU A 75 7.23 -32.35 8.49
CA GLU A 75 7.68 -33.70 8.87
C GLU A 75 6.52 -34.73 8.84
N ASP A 76 5.30 -34.30 9.07
CA ASP A 76 4.08 -35.12 9.00
C ASP A 76 3.58 -35.38 7.57
N GLY A 77 4.30 -34.89 6.56
CA GLY A 77 3.96 -35.03 5.14
C GLY A 77 2.95 -34.02 4.62
N SER A 78 2.42 -33.12 5.47
CA SER A 78 1.59 -32.01 5.06
C SER A 78 2.42 -30.89 4.41
N SER A 79 1.75 -29.90 3.82
CA SER A 79 2.39 -28.73 3.23
C SER A 79 1.78 -27.45 3.80
N ALA A 80 2.63 -26.53 4.24
CA ALA A 80 2.20 -25.24 4.69
C ALA A 80 2.04 -24.27 3.50
N ILE A 81 0.88 -23.63 3.40
CA ILE A 81 0.59 -22.58 2.42
C ILE A 81 0.17 -21.34 3.21
N GLY A 82 0.77 -20.21 2.93
CA GLY A 82 0.49 -18.94 3.58
C GLY A 82 0.20 -17.83 2.58
N GLY A 83 -0.59 -16.87 3.01
CA GLY A 83 -0.93 -15.71 2.19
C GLY A 83 -1.72 -14.68 2.98
N ILE A 84 -2.24 -13.70 2.29
CA ILE A 84 -3.10 -12.66 2.85
C ILE A 84 -4.46 -12.67 2.18
N ALA A 85 -5.48 -12.27 2.92
CA ALA A 85 -6.81 -11.98 2.40
C ALA A 85 -7.32 -10.67 3.02
N PHE A 86 -8.11 -9.94 2.25
CA PHE A 86 -8.77 -8.69 2.65
C PHE A 86 -10.21 -8.70 2.16
N ALA A 87 -11.15 -8.32 3.03
CA ALA A 87 -12.57 -8.18 2.70
C ALA A 87 -13.19 -7.03 3.50
#